data_b82b5f2adbd75a041e437504250ab77e
#
_entry.id   b82b5f2adbd75a041e437504250ab77e
#
_cell.length_a   1.000
_cell.length_b   1.000
_cell.length_c   1.000
_cell.angle_alpha   90.00
_cell.angle_beta   90.00
_cell.angle_gamma   90.00
#
_symmetry.space_group_name_H-M   'P 1'
#
loop_
_entity.id
_entity.type
_entity.pdbx_description
1 polymer ?
#
loop_
_entity_poly.entity_id
_entity_poly.type
_entity_poly.pdbx_seq_one_letter_code
_entity_poly.pdbx_strand_id
1 'polypeptide(L)'
;VRYILPLFLFTLTFDVSAQTDGTQAATETWFAVIRVVDGDTFWVDDGSEKGLKIRLIGIDAPEPRNTGTRPKGYFGVESTNYLKQLLKDKKVRLEYDVSRYDRYGRTLAYAWLEDGIFLNAELVKNGFASVMTVPPNVKYQETFTALAAKARRQNRGLWKGDPSSR
;
A
#
# COMPACT_ATOMS: atom_id res chain seq x y z
N VAL A 1 -7.44 88.20 -2.37
CA VAL A 1 -8.35 87.07 -2.45
C VAL A 1 -7.48 85.80 -2.54
N ARG A 2 -7.41 85.00 -1.41
CA ARG A 2 -6.64 83.77 -1.31
C ARG A 2 -7.61 82.58 -1.58
N TYR A 3 -7.40 81.84 -2.66
CA TYR A 3 -8.14 80.62 -2.93
C TYR A 3 -7.46 79.48 -2.22
N ILE A 4 -8.16 78.83 -1.27
CA ILE A 4 -7.76 77.58 -0.61
C ILE A 4 -8.34 76.48 -1.46
N LEU A 5 -7.45 75.67 -2.06
CA LEU A 5 -7.80 74.47 -2.82
C LEU A 5 -7.92 73.34 -1.84
N PRO A 6 -9.03 72.55 -1.78
CA PRO A 6 -9.12 71.42 -0.90
C PRO A 6 -8.33 70.16 -1.51
N LEU A 7 -7.40 69.68 -0.72
CA LEU A 7 -6.68 68.47 -1.03
C LEU A 7 -7.59 67.20 -0.78
N PHE A 8 -8.06 66.62 -1.86
CA PHE A 8 -8.83 65.37 -1.77
C PHE A 8 -7.84 64.20 -1.55
N LEU A 9 -7.82 63.68 -0.31
CA LEU A 9 -7.04 62.46 0.02
C LEU A 9 -7.84 61.25 -0.42
N PHE A 10 -7.42 60.63 -1.54
CA PHE A 10 -8.01 59.38 -2.05
C PHE A 10 -7.37 58.19 -1.29
N THR A 11 -8.09 57.64 -0.32
CA THR A 11 -7.65 56.43 0.39
C THR A 11 -7.98 55.23 -0.46
N LEU A 12 -6.95 54.61 -1.04
CA LEU A 12 -7.07 53.33 -1.74
C LEU A 12 -7.17 52.23 -0.67
N THR A 13 -8.37 51.67 -0.50
CA THR A 13 -8.56 50.45 0.30
C THR A 13 -8.22 49.23 -0.57
N PHE A 14 -7.13 48.54 -0.26
CA PHE A 14 -6.83 47.26 -0.83
C PHE A 14 -7.70 46.19 -0.12
N ASP A 15 -8.71 45.68 -0.80
CA ASP A 15 -9.40 44.46 -0.40
C ASP A 15 -8.48 43.27 -0.66
N VAL A 16 -7.83 42.77 0.39
CA VAL A 16 -7.15 41.51 0.36
C VAL A 16 -8.21 40.41 0.47
N SER A 17 -8.74 39.98 -0.67
CA SER A 17 -9.50 38.75 -0.75
C SER A 17 -8.55 37.56 -0.48
N ALA A 18 -8.59 37.03 0.74
CA ALA A 18 -7.93 35.77 1.07
C ALA A 18 -8.61 34.68 0.25
N GLN A 19 -7.99 34.28 -0.87
CA GLN A 19 -8.30 33.04 -1.54
C GLN A 19 -7.93 31.91 -0.57
N THR A 20 -8.92 31.35 0.09
CA THR A 20 -8.79 30.08 0.76
C THR A 20 -8.57 29.04 -0.33
N ASP A 21 -7.32 28.63 -0.48
CA ASP A 21 -6.92 27.49 -1.30
C ASP A 21 -7.64 26.26 -0.73
N GLY A 22 -8.78 25.95 -1.33
CA GLY A 22 -9.57 24.76 -1.00
C GLY A 22 -8.84 23.51 -1.48
N THR A 23 -7.77 23.14 -0.79
CA THR A 23 -7.21 21.79 -0.90
C THR A 23 -8.29 20.85 -0.35
N GLN A 24 -9.20 20.41 -1.23
CA GLN A 24 -10.05 19.27 -0.92
C GLN A 24 -9.12 18.10 -0.64
N ALA A 25 -8.98 17.75 0.64
CA ALA A 25 -8.37 16.50 1.03
C ALA A 25 -9.12 15.40 0.28
N ALA A 26 -8.44 14.73 -0.66
CA ALA A 26 -9.00 13.60 -1.37
C ALA A 26 -9.49 12.62 -0.32
N THR A 27 -10.79 12.35 -0.27
CA THR A 27 -11.39 11.43 0.70
C THR A 27 -10.74 10.06 0.47
N GLU A 28 -9.88 9.62 1.38
CA GLU A 28 -9.25 8.32 1.29
C GLU A 28 -10.32 7.24 1.34
N THR A 29 -10.36 6.39 0.32
CA THR A 29 -11.32 5.27 0.26
C THR A 29 -10.74 4.07 1.00
N TRP A 30 -11.46 3.62 2.03
CA TRP A 30 -11.14 2.46 2.84
C TRP A 30 -12.06 1.29 2.51
N PHE A 31 -11.49 0.13 2.25
CA PHE A 31 -12.20 -1.09 1.87
C PHE A 31 -12.16 -2.10 3.01
N ALA A 32 -13.30 -2.64 3.42
CA ALA A 32 -13.34 -3.73 4.39
C ALA A 32 -12.72 -5.00 3.80
N VAL A 33 -11.90 -5.71 4.57
CA VAL A 33 -11.33 -6.99 4.12
C VAL A 33 -12.36 -8.10 4.30
N ILE A 34 -12.67 -8.82 3.22
CA ILE A 34 -13.63 -9.93 3.22
C ILE A 34 -12.94 -11.24 3.64
N ARG A 35 -11.81 -11.57 2.99
CA ARG A 35 -11.08 -12.82 3.23
C ARG A 35 -9.67 -12.79 2.65
N VAL A 36 -8.77 -13.53 3.28
CA VAL A 36 -7.41 -13.76 2.80
C VAL A 36 -7.36 -15.08 2.01
N VAL A 37 -6.69 -15.08 0.87
CA VAL A 37 -6.51 -16.26 -0.01
C VAL A 37 -5.21 -16.98 0.34
N ASP A 38 -4.10 -16.24 0.36
CA ASP A 38 -2.73 -16.68 0.63
C ASP A 38 -1.91 -15.55 1.26
N GLY A 39 -0.59 -15.65 1.32
CA GLY A 39 0.27 -14.69 2.02
C GLY A 39 0.44 -13.32 1.34
N ASP A 40 -0.11 -13.10 0.13
CA ASP A 40 -0.02 -11.83 -0.61
C ASP A 40 -1.28 -11.51 -1.43
N THR A 41 -2.36 -12.28 -1.23
CA THR A 41 -3.61 -12.14 -1.97
C THR A 41 -4.81 -12.16 -1.03
N PHE A 42 -5.69 -11.19 -1.14
CA PHE A 42 -6.91 -11.09 -0.33
C PHE A 42 -8.06 -10.42 -1.12
N TRP A 43 -9.27 -10.44 -0.55
CA TRP A 43 -10.46 -9.82 -1.12
C TRP A 43 -10.92 -8.68 -0.23
N VAL A 44 -11.40 -7.62 -0.87
CA VAL A 44 -12.03 -6.48 -0.21
C VAL A 44 -13.44 -6.25 -0.73
N ASP A 45 -14.26 -5.64 0.09
CA ASP A 45 -15.59 -5.18 -0.27
C ASP A 45 -15.46 -3.83 -1.01
N ASP A 46 -15.77 -3.84 -2.30
CA ASP A 46 -15.81 -2.65 -3.16
C ASP A 46 -17.26 -2.24 -3.52
N GLY A 47 -18.24 -2.84 -2.85
CA GLY A 47 -19.66 -2.66 -3.12
C GLY A 47 -20.21 -3.55 -4.25
N SER A 48 -19.37 -4.33 -4.93
CA SER A 48 -19.83 -5.31 -5.91
C SER A 48 -20.20 -6.64 -5.23
N GLU A 49 -21.04 -7.45 -5.87
CA GLU A 49 -21.47 -8.75 -5.34
C GLU A 49 -20.30 -9.69 -5.00
N LYS A 50 -19.22 -9.64 -5.79
CA LYS A 50 -18.05 -10.53 -5.63
C LYS A 50 -16.93 -9.94 -4.80
N GLY A 51 -16.91 -8.62 -4.64
CA GLY A 51 -15.76 -7.91 -4.11
C GLY A 51 -14.57 -7.86 -5.08
N LEU A 52 -13.49 -7.21 -4.66
CA LEU A 52 -12.29 -6.99 -5.45
C LEU A 52 -11.14 -7.87 -4.93
N LYS A 53 -10.54 -8.67 -5.82
CA LYS A 53 -9.38 -9.51 -5.49
C LYS A 53 -8.09 -8.72 -5.64
N ILE A 54 -7.38 -8.52 -4.54
CA ILE A 54 -6.13 -7.77 -4.47
C ILE A 54 -4.95 -8.71 -4.47
N ARG A 55 -3.94 -8.43 -5.32
CA ARG A 55 -2.59 -9.00 -5.29
C ARG A 55 -1.61 -7.89 -4.92
N LEU A 56 -0.89 -8.09 -3.83
CA LEU A 56 0.09 -7.12 -3.36
C LEU A 56 1.26 -6.98 -4.33
N ILE A 57 1.58 -5.73 -4.70
CA ILE A 57 2.66 -5.38 -5.64
C ILE A 57 4.03 -5.55 -4.97
N GLY A 58 5.03 -5.99 -5.75
CA GLY A 58 6.44 -5.96 -5.39
C GLY A 58 6.90 -7.05 -4.42
N ILE A 59 5.99 -7.94 -4.02
CA ILE A 59 6.26 -9.03 -3.09
C ILE A 59 5.68 -10.36 -3.58
N ASP A 60 6.24 -11.47 -3.11
CA ASP A 60 5.74 -12.83 -3.36
C ASP A 60 5.83 -13.66 -2.08
N ALA A 61 4.68 -14.15 -1.62
CA ALA A 61 4.62 -15.06 -0.49
C ALA A 61 4.62 -16.52 -1.00
N PRO A 62 5.18 -17.47 -0.22
CA PRO A 62 5.13 -18.88 -0.58
C PRO A 62 3.69 -19.41 -0.55
N GLU A 63 3.41 -20.38 -1.41
CA GLU A 63 2.08 -20.99 -1.48
C GLU A 63 1.78 -21.81 -0.20
N PRO A 64 0.61 -21.64 0.43
CA PRO A 64 0.25 -22.39 1.64
C PRO A 64 -0.10 -23.86 1.36
N ARG A 65 -0.37 -24.21 0.11
CA ARG A 65 -0.78 -25.56 -0.36
C ARG A 65 -0.33 -25.77 -1.79
N ASN A 66 -0.35 -27.03 -2.24
CA ASN A 66 -0.17 -27.32 -3.65
C ASN A 66 -1.33 -26.69 -4.45
N THR A 67 -0.98 -25.94 -5.48
CA THR A 67 -1.89 -25.48 -6.53
C THR A 67 -1.53 -26.24 -7.81
N GLY A 68 -2.40 -26.25 -8.82
CA GLY A 68 -2.11 -26.96 -10.08
C GLY A 68 -0.84 -26.47 -10.78
N THR A 69 -0.35 -25.28 -10.45
CA THR A 69 0.79 -24.64 -11.11
C THR A 69 1.99 -24.38 -10.18
N ARG A 70 1.80 -24.41 -8.86
CA ARG A 70 2.86 -24.14 -7.87
C ARG A 70 2.78 -25.14 -6.71
N PRO A 71 3.90 -25.75 -6.29
CA PRO A 71 3.95 -26.59 -5.11
C PRO A 71 3.80 -25.77 -3.84
N LYS A 72 3.42 -26.42 -2.75
CA LYS A 72 3.47 -25.83 -1.41
C LYS A 72 4.89 -25.34 -1.11
N GLY A 73 4.99 -24.06 -0.75
CA GLY A 73 6.26 -23.44 -0.38
C GLY A 73 6.55 -23.58 1.10
N TYR A 74 7.86 -23.61 1.42
CA TYR A 74 8.31 -23.45 2.80
C TYR A 74 7.76 -22.13 3.36
N PHE A 75 7.25 -22.14 4.57
CA PHE A 75 6.68 -20.96 5.25
C PHE A 75 5.36 -20.40 4.66
N GLY A 76 4.72 -21.09 3.70
CA GLY A 76 3.51 -20.57 3.05
C GLY A 76 2.28 -20.50 3.96
N VAL A 77 2.13 -21.46 4.86
CA VAL A 77 1.04 -21.49 5.85
C VAL A 77 1.22 -20.36 6.85
N GLU A 78 2.44 -20.17 7.35
CA GLU A 78 2.82 -19.13 8.29
C GLU A 78 2.59 -17.73 7.69
N SER A 79 3.00 -17.51 6.44
CA SER A 79 2.77 -16.26 5.70
C SER A 79 1.28 -15.95 5.55
N THR A 80 0.48 -16.95 5.17
CA THR A 80 -0.97 -16.81 5.06
C THR A 80 -1.63 -16.47 6.41
N ASN A 81 -1.21 -17.14 7.48
CA ASN A 81 -1.76 -16.93 8.81
C ASN A 81 -1.36 -15.54 9.35
N TYR A 82 -0.15 -15.08 9.08
CA TYR A 82 0.30 -13.76 9.46
C TYR A 82 -0.53 -12.67 8.76
N LEU A 83 -0.75 -12.80 7.45
CA LEU A 83 -1.61 -11.87 6.72
C LEU A 83 -3.05 -11.88 7.25
N LYS A 84 -3.61 -13.07 7.56
CA LYS A 84 -4.94 -13.18 8.19
C LYS A 84 -5.01 -12.44 9.52
N GLN A 85 -3.97 -12.55 10.34
CA GLN A 85 -3.90 -11.88 11.65
C GLN A 85 -3.84 -10.35 11.48
N LEU A 86 -3.03 -9.85 10.55
CA LEU A 86 -2.93 -8.42 10.26
C LEU A 86 -4.24 -7.82 9.75
N LEU A 87 -4.98 -8.58 8.94
CA LEU A 87 -6.18 -8.11 8.23
C LEU A 87 -7.50 -8.44 8.94
N LYS A 88 -7.44 -9.13 10.09
CA LYS A 88 -8.65 -9.50 10.84
C LYS A 88 -9.41 -8.25 11.28
N ASP A 89 -10.67 -8.15 10.84
CA ASP A 89 -11.59 -7.06 11.16
C ASP A 89 -11.04 -5.65 10.81
N LYS A 90 -10.17 -5.58 9.77
CA LYS A 90 -9.52 -4.35 9.31
C LYS A 90 -10.08 -3.85 8.00
N LYS A 91 -9.85 -2.56 7.76
CA LYS A 91 -9.99 -1.93 6.45
C LYS A 91 -8.61 -1.61 5.89
N VAL A 92 -8.54 -1.53 4.57
CA VAL A 92 -7.32 -1.18 3.85
C VAL A 92 -7.59 -0.01 2.91
N ARG A 93 -6.62 0.86 2.77
CA ARG A 93 -6.52 1.82 1.68
C ARG A 93 -5.60 1.23 0.62
N LEU A 94 -6.04 1.31 -0.63
CA LEU A 94 -5.30 0.79 -1.78
C LEU A 94 -4.61 1.93 -2.51
N GLU A 95 -3.35 1.71 -2.84
CA GLU A 95 -2.56 2.59 -3.68
C GLU A 95 -2.14 1.82 -4.94
N TYR A 96 -2.40 2.39 -6.10
CA TYR A 96 -2.13 1.77 -7.39
C TYR A 96 -0.82 2.30 -7.98
N ASP A 97 -0.20 1.48 -8.83
CA ASP A 97 0.96 1.85 -9.63
C ASP A 97 0.56 1.89 -11.12
N VAL A 98 1.51 1.86 -12.02
CA VAL A 98 1.33 2.01 -13.48
C VAL A 98 0.36 0.98 -14.06
N SER A 99 0.59 -0.32 -13.79
CA SER A 99 -0.31 -1.40 -14.20
C SER A 99 -1.26 -1.77 -13.08
N ARG A 100 -2.56 -1.67 -13.36
CA ARG A 100 -3.62 -1.91 -12.37
C ARG A 100 -4.03 -3.38 -12.25
N TYR A 101 -3.82 -4.18 -13.28
CA TYR A 101 -4.25 -5.58 -13.32
C TYR A 101 -3.11 -6.49 -13.76
N ASP A 102 -3.12 -7.71 -13.28
CA ASP A 102 -2.26 -8.75 -13.80
C ASP A 102 -2.98 -9.56 -14.90
N ARG A 103 -2.24 -10.50 -15.52
CA ARG A 103 -2.76 -11.39 -16.57
C ARG A 103 -3.90 -12.31 -16.12
N TYR A 104 -4.12 -12.43 -14.83
CA TYR A 104 -5.18 -13.25 -14.23
C TYR A 104 -6.40 -12.42 -13.79
N GLY A 105 -6.41 -11.11 -14.08
CA GLY A 105 -7.48 -10.21 -13.72
C GLY A 105 -7.51 -9.83 -12.24
N ARG A 106 -6.43 -10.07 -11.47
CA ARG A 106 -6.32 -9.59 -10.08
C ARG A 106 -5.94 -8.12 -10.10
N THR A 107 -6.51 -7.33 -9.19
CA THR A 107 -6.11 -5.94 -9.00
C THR A 107 -4.77 -5.88 -8.27
N LEU A 108 -3.81 -5.20 -8.87
CA LEU A 108 -2.49 -4.95 -8.31
C LEU A 108 -2.52 -3.69 -7.46
N ALA A 109 -2.11 -3.79 -6.20
CA ALA A 109 -2.08 -2.63 -5.30
C ALA A 109 -0.99 -2.76 -4.22
N TYR A 110 -0.56 -1.62 -3.72
CA TYR A 110 0.02 -1.47 -2.39
C TYR A 110 -1.13 -1.25 -1.41
N ALA A 111 -1.00 -1.76 -0.19
CA ALA A 111 -2.06 -1.68 0.81
C ALA A 111 -1.56 -1.07 2.12
N TRP A 112 -2.41 -0.23 2.70
CA TRP A 112 -2.15 0.46 3.96
C TRP A 112 -3.27 0.14 4.94
N LEU A 113 -2.93 -0.08 6.21
CA LEU A 113 -3.91 -0.22 7.28
C LEU A 113 -4.25 1.14 7.90
N GLU A 114 -5.37 1.21 8.62
CA GLU A 114 -5.86 2.45 9.27
C GLU A 114 -4.88 3.00 10.33
N ASP A 115 -4.06 2.13 10.91
CA ASP A 115 -3.00 2.48 11.87
C ASP A 115 -1.68 2.92 11.21
N GLY A 116 -1.69 3.11 9.88
CA GLY A 116 -0.54 3.57 9.09
C GLY A 116 0.45 2.46 8.70
N ILE A 117 0.17 1.20 9.02
CA ILE A 117 1.03 0.08 8.60
C ILE A 117 0.99 -0.08 7.08
N PHE A 118 2.15 -0.01 6.43
CA PHE A 118 2.34 -0.37 5.03
C PHE A 118 2.45 -1.89 4.91
N LEU A 119 1.37 -2.55 4.52
CA LEU A 119 1.21 -4.00 4.55
C LEU A 119 2.29 -4.76 3.77
N ASN A 120 2.58 -4.33 2.53
CA ASN A 120 3.61 -4.93 1.69
C ASN A 120 4.99 -4.89 2.38
N ALA A 121 5.36 -3.75 2.93
CA ALA A 121 6.62 -3.56 3.63
C ALA A 121 6.68 -4.39 4.92
N GLU A 122 5.60 -4.48 5.66
CA GLU A 122 5.50 -5.24 6.91
C GLU A 122 5.71 -6.75 6.68
N LEU A 123 5.13 -7.30 5.60
CA LEU A 123 5.33 -8.69 5.20
C LEU A 123 6.80 -8.99 4.87
N VAL A 124 7.46 -8.13 4.08
CA VAL A 124 8.87 -8.30 3.72
C VAL A 124 9.79 -8.12 4.93
N LYS A 125 9.57 -7.09 5.73
CA LYS A 125 10.36 -6.75 6.93
C LYS A 125 10.41 -7.90 7.95
N ASN A 126 9.32 -8.65 8.06
CA ASN A 126 9.21 -9.78 9.00
C ASN A 126 9.49 -11.13 8.34
N GLY A 127 9.84 -11.16 7.04
CA GLY A 127 10.20 -12.37 6.32
C GLY A 127 9.02 -13.28 5.98
N PHE A 128 7.80 -12.73 5.83
CA PHE A 128 6.62 -13.48 5.38
C PHE A 128 6.41 -13.41 3.87
N ALA A 129 7.14 -12.55 3.17
CA ALA A 129 7.20 -12.49 1.72
C ALA A 129 8.62 -12.15 1.25
N SER A 130 8.99 -12.64 0.09
CA SER A 130 10.18 -12.23 -0.65
C SER A 130 9.88 -11.02 -1.55
N VAL A 131 10.91 -10.36 -2.08
CA VAL A 131 10.74 -9.30 -3.08
C VAL A 131 10.53 -9.93 -4.45
N MET A 132 9.50 -9.49 -5.16
CA MET A 132 9.24 -9.82 -6.55
C MET A 132 8.81 -8.57 -7.31
N THR A 133 9.77 -7.90 -7.92
CA THR A 133 9.53 -6.71 -8.74
C THR A 133 9.12 -7.12 -10.15
N VAL A 134 7.97 -6.61 -10.61
CA VAL A 134 7.46 -6.83 -11.96
C VAL A 134 7.19 -5.46 -12.61
N PRO A 135 8.04 -4.99 -13.53
CA PRO A 135 7.79 -3.74 -14.25
C PRO A 135 6.44 -3.76 -14.97
N PRO A 136 5.74 -2.61 -15.09
CA PRO A 136 6.23 -1.27 -14.72
C PRO A 136 5.97 -0.87 -13.26
N ASN A 137 5.44 -1.75 -12.41
CA ASN A 137 5.10 -1.46 -11.01
C ASN A 137 6.34 -1.58 -10.11
N VAL A 138 7.07 -0.48 -9.94
CA VAL A 138 8.38 -0.45 -9.27
C VAL A 138 8.51 0.58 -8.15
N LYS A 139 7.44 1.30 -7.83
CA LYS A 139 7.46 2.47 -6.92
C LYS A 139 8.21 2.23 -5.60
N TYR A 140 8.05 1.09 -4.96
CA TYR A 140 8.66 0.77 -3.66
C TYR A 140 9.75 -0.31 -3.73
N GLN A 141 10.30 -0.59 -4.92
CA GLN A 141 11.29 -1.65 -5.13
C GLN A 141 12.52 -1.51 -4.21
N GLU A 142 13.10 -0.32 -4.11
CA GLU A 142 14.27 -0.08 -3.28
C GLU A 142 13.98 -0.31 -1.79
N THR A 143 12.82 0.18 -1.33
CA THR A 143 12.37 -0.02 0.05
C THR A 143 12.23 -1.50 0.37
N PHE A 144 11.57 -2.28 -0.48
CA PHE A 144 11.39 -3.71 -0.26
C PHE A 144 12.73 -4.47 -0.30
N THR A 145 13.63 -4.11 -1.21
CA THR A 145 14.97 -4.70 -1.30
C THR A 145 15.77 -4.48 -0.02
N ALA A 146 15.76 -3.26 0.51
CA ALA A 146 16.44 -2.95 1.77
C ALA A 146 15.85 -3.70 2.97
N LEU A 147 14.51 -3.81 3.04
CA LEU A 147 13.82 -4.56 4.09
C LEU A 147 14.10 -6.05 4.01
N ALA A 148 14.09 -6.65 2.81
CA ALA A 148 14.42 -8.06 2.61
C ALA A 148 15.88 -8.38 3.01
N ALA A 149 16.82 -7.52 2.65
CA ALA A 149 18.21 -7.67 3.08
C ALA A 149 18.35 -7.64 4.62
N LYS A 150 17.59 -6.78 5.30
CA LYS A 150 17.55 -6.74 6.76
C LYS A 150 16.90 -7.99 7.35
N ALA A 151 15.78 -8.46 6.80
CA ALA A 151 15.10 -9.68 7.25
C ALA A 151 16.01 -10.91 7.14
N ARG A 152 16.75 -11.05 6.03
CA ARG A 152 17.76 -12.12 5.85
C ARG A 152 18.84 -12.07 6.91
N ARG A 153 19.50 -10.92 7.10
CA ARG A 153 20.55 -10.77 8.12
C ARG A 153 20.07 -11.10 9.54
N GLN A 154 18.78 -10.93 9.79
CA GLN A 154 18.15 -11.19 11.10
C GLN A 154 17.49 -12.58 11.19
N ASN A 155 17.65 -13.44 10.17
CA ASN A 155 17.02 -14.76 10.09
C ASN A 155 15.53 -14.75 10.40
N ARG A 156 14.77 -13.79 9.83
CA ARG A 156 13.33 -13.65 10.07
C ARG A 156 12.51 -14.50 9.10
N GLY A 157 11.47 -15.15 9.60
CA GLY A 157 10.46 -15.83 8.79
C GLY A 157 11.06 -16.84 7.80
N LEU A 158 10.87 -16.61 6.50
CA LEU A 158 11.42 -17.38 5.37
C LEU A 158 12.92 -17.66 5.46
N TRP A 159 13.66 -16.72 6.06
CA TRP A 159 15.11 -16.75 6.13
C TRP A 159 15.63 -17.51 7.37
N LYS A 160 14.72 -18.01 8.21
CA LYS A 160 15.07 -18.83 9.38
C LYS A 160 15.52 -20.21 8.91
N GLY A 161 16.81 -20.46 9.00
CA GLY A 161 17.40 -21.74 8.57
C GLY A 161 17.79 -21.80 7.09
N ASP A 162 17.72 -20.68 6.35
CA ASP A 162 18.25 -20.58 5.01
C ASP A 162 19.80 -20.59 5.05
N PRO A 163 20.47 -21.61 4.42
CA PRO A 163 21.94 -21.68 4.39
C PRO A 163 22.60 -20.47 3.73
N SER A 164 21.89 -19.77 2.81
CA SER A 164 22.39 -18.57 2.12
C SER A 164 22.34 -17.29 2.97
N SER A 165 21.75 -17.37 4.15
CA SER A 165 21.62 -16.25 5.10
C SER A 165 22.81 -16.13 6.08
N ARG A 166 23.81 -17.03 5.98
CA ARG A 166 25.00 -17.05 6.84
C ARG A 166 26.19 -16.36 6.20
#